data_79be87dcfa6118fa801264b762480339
#
_entry.id   79be87dcfa6118fa801264b762480339
#
_cell.length_a   1.000
_cell.length_b   1.000
_cell.length_c   1.000
_cell.angle_alpha   90.00
_cell.angle_beta   90.00
_cell.angle_gamma   90.00
#
_symmetry.space_group_name_H-M   'P 1'
#
loop_
_entity.id
_entity.type
_entity.pdbx_description
1 polymer ?
#
loop_
_entity_poly.entity_id
_entity_poly.type
_entity_poly.pdbx_seq_one_letter_code
_entity_poly.pdbx_strand_id
1 'polypeptide(L)'
;MFDKVLVANRGEIAVRVMRACEDLGVDTVAVYSEADKHAGHVRYADEAYNIGPARAADSYLDHEAVIEAAQKAGADAIHPGYGFLAENAEFAEKVEDAEGVTWVGPSSESMEQAGEKTKARTIMNAADVPIVPGTTDPVDTADEVKEFGEEHGYPVAIKAEGGGGGRGMKVVRDPEEAEDQLDAAKREGEAYFDNDSVYLERYLENPRHVEVQILADEHGNVRHLGERDCSLQRRHQKVIEEGPSAALSDDLREEIGEAARRGADEADYYNAGTFEFLVEEDPDREPGELLGPETNFYFLEVNTRIQVEHTVTEELTGIDIVKWQIRVAAGEELTFSQDDVDLEGHAMEFRINAEDATDEFAPAQGGSLETYDPPGGIGVRMDDALRQGDDLVTDYDSMIAKLIVHGEDREECIARSKRALEEYDIDGIVTVIPFHLMMLENDAFVGSTHTTKYLDETLEELPTEEYQQEYGSETAAGDDDEETVTREFTIEVNGKRFEVDLEESALPQQAQRPAGGGGGGGGGGGSSGGGGGGASPSVSAEGEVVNAEMQGTILELNVAEGDEVGSGDVLLVLEAMKMENDVVAEFGGTVTEVAVEEGQSVDQGDPLVVLD
;
A
#
# COMPACT_ATOMS: atom_id res chain seq x y z
N MET A 1 -14.62 23.32 16.04
CA MET A 1 -13.97 23.23 14.69
C MET A 1 -12.59 23.87 14.81
N PHE A 2 -11.58 23.29 14.20
CA PHE A 2 -10.20 23.80 14.17
C PHE A 2 -10.07 25.06 13.29
N ASP A 3 -9.09 25.89 13.55
CA ASP A 3 -8.72 27.00 12.67
C ASP A 3 -7.64 26.55 11.67
N LYS A 4 -6.74 25.62 12.06
CA LYS A 4 -5.63 25.15 11.22
C LYS A 4 -5.27 23.70 11.50
N VAL A 5 -5.09 22.89 10.44
CA VAL A 5 -4.72 21.47 10.50
C VAL A 5 -3.40 21.21 9.79
N LEU A 6 -2.47 20.52 10.48
CA LEU A 6 -1.28 19.95 9.84
C LEU A 6 -1.61 18.56 9.29
N VAL A 7 -1.27 18.31 8.02
CA VAL A 7 -1.40 17.02 7.37
C VAL A 7 -0.05 16.31 7.41
N ALA A 8 0.04 15.28 8.29
CA ALA A 8 1.26 14.50 8.50
C ALA A 8 1.37 13.38 7.46
N ASN A 9 1.30 13.75 6.18
CA ASN A 9 1.36 12.82 5.07
C ASN A 9 1.81 13.53 3.78
N ARG A 10 1.91 12.80 2.67
CA ARG A 10 2.31 13.26 1.35
C ARG A 10 1.35 12.79 0.25
N GLY A 11 1.64 13.17 -0.97
CA GLY A 11 0.94 12.63 -2.14
C GLY A 11 -0.54 13.00 -2.20
N GLU A 12 -1.31 12.12 -2.81
CA GLU A 12 -2.74 12.36 -3.08
C GLU A 12 -3.56 12.46 -1.79
N ILE A 13 -3.26 11.64 -0.76
CA ILE A 13 -4.02 11.67 0.49
C ILE A 13 -3.84 12.99 1.24
N ALA A 14 -2.64 13.58 1.18
CA ALA A 14 -2.44 14.90 1.77
C ALA A 14 -3.30 15.96 1.07
N VAL A 15 -3.36 15.93 -0.27
CA VAL A 15 -4.24 16.84 -1.03
C VAL A 15 -5.72 16.58 -0.71
N ARG A 16 -6.12 15.30 -0.60
CA ARG A 16 -7.50 14.91 -0.23
C ARG A 16 -7.91 15.47 1.13
N VAL A 17 -7.05 15.37 2.13
CA VAL A 17 -7.29 15.95 3.47
C VAL A 17 -7.36 17.47 3.40
N MET A 18 -6.45 18.12 2.67
CA MET A 18 -6.46 19.58 2.50
C MET A 18 -7.73 20.08 1.82
N ARG A 19 -8.24 19.36 0.79
CA ARG A 19 -9.54 19.68 0.17
C ARG A 19 -10.69 19.64 1.19
N ALA A 20 -10.69 18.64 2.09
CA ALA A 20 -11.67 18.57 3.16
C ALA A 20 -11.56 19.75 4.15
N CYS A 21 -10.33 20.14 4.50
CA CYS A 21 -10.06 21.33 5.33
C CYS A 21 -10.58 22.61 4.68
N GLU A 22 -10.27 22.84 3.39
CA GLU A 22 -10.77 24.00 2.64
C GLU A 22 -12.30 24.10 2.65
N ASP A 23 -12.98 22.98 2.39
CA ASP A 23 -14.44 22.92 2.43
C ASP A 23 -15.03 23.22 3.83
N LEU A 24 -14.26 22.98 4.88
CA LEU A 24 -14.61 23.33 6.26
C LEU A 24 -14.17 24.76 6.65
N GLY A 25 -13.42 25.44 5.79
CA GLY A 25 -12.85 26.76 6.06
C GLY A 25 -11.69 26.72 7.06
N VAL A 26 -10.93 25.65 7.05
CA VAL A 26 -9.77 25.39 7.92
C VAL A 26 -8.48 25.56 7.12
N ASP A 27 -7.53 26.32 7.64
CA ASP A 27 -6.21 26.52 7.02
C ASP A 27 -5.39 25.23 7.08
N THR A 28 -4.49 25.04 6.10
CA THR A 28 -3.75 23.79 5.89
C THR A 28 -2.24 23.97 6.02
N VAL A 29 -1.59 22.99 6.65
CA VAL A 29 -0.14 22.93 6.77
C VAL A 29 0.35 21.58 6.22
N ALA A 30 1.20 21.65 5.19
CA ALA A 30 1.92 20.47 4.70
C ALA A 30 3.24 20.26 5.46
N VAL A 31 3.64 19.00 5.59
CA VAL A 31 5.03 18.63 5.89
C VAL A 31 5.66 18.02 4.65
N TYR A 32 6.99 18.15 4.50
CA TYR A 32 7.69 17.57 3.37
C TYR A 32 9.15 17.23 3.70
N SER A 33 9.64 16.14 3.11
CA SER A 33 11.05 15.80 3.09
C SER A 33 11.80 16.55 1.99
N GLU A 34 13.11 16.46 1.96
CA GLU A 34 13.93 17.06 0.88
C GLU A 34 13.52 16.54 -0.52
N ALA A 35 13.11 15.26 -0.65
CA ALA A 35 12.64 14.66 -1.90
C ALA A 35 11.32 15.29 -2.37
N ASP A 36 10.41 15.60 -1.46
CA ASP A 36 9.08 16.13 -1.76
C ASP A 36 9.01 17.68 -1.82
N LYS A 37 10.12 18.38 -1.79
CA LYS A 37 10.15 19.84 -1.73
C LYS A 37 9.28 20.55 -2.78
N HIS A 38 9.08 19.94 -3.93
CA HIS A 38 8.29 20.47 -5.03
C HIS A 38 7.01 19.66 -5.29
N ALA A 39 6.67 18.71 -4.42
CA ALA A 39 5.52 17.85 -4.55
C ALA A 39 4.19 18.61 -4.56
N GLY A 40 3.16 17.98 -5.15
CA GLY A 40 1.85 18.62 -5.33
C GLY A 40 1.18 19.06 -4.04
N HIS A 41 1.26 18.26 -2.98
CA HIS A 41 0.69 18.60 -1.67
C HIS A 41 1.36 19.82 -1.04
N VAL A 42 2.67 20.02 -1.26
CA VAL A 42 3.41 21.22 -0.79
C VAL A 42 2.96 22.47 -1.53
N ARG A 43 2.66 22.33 -2.84
CA ARG A 43 2.13 23.44 -3.66
C ARG A 43 0.67 23.77 -3.34
N TYR A 44 -0.07 22.81 -2.80
CA TYR A 44 -1.50 22.94 -2.50
C TYR A 44 -1.76 23.63 -1.16
N ALA A 45 -0.99 23.31 -0.13
CA ALA A 45 -1.18 23.81 1.23
C ALA A 45 -0.97 25.32 1.37
N ASP A 46 -1.61 25.94 2.38
CA ASP A 46 -1.41 27.35 2.74
C ASP A 46 -0.01 27.60 3.30
N GLU A 47 0.51 26.66 4.10
CA GLU A 47 1.86 26.68 4.65
C GLU A 47 2.52 25.31 4.51
N ALA A 48 3.86 25.26 4.42
CA ALA A 48 4.61 24.01 4.34
C ALA A 48 5.93 24.06 5.13
N TYR A 49 6.27 22.96 5.80
CA TYR A 49 7.47 22.83 6.65
C TYR A 49 8.30 21.63 6.23
N ASN A 50 9.60 21.85 6.04
CA ASN A 50 10.56 20.76 5.85
C ASN A 50 10.76 20.03 7.18
N ILE A 51 10.64 18.71 7.16
CA ILE A 51 10.76 17.83 8.34
C ILE A 51 11.99 16.91 8.29
N GLY A 52 12.81 16.97 7.23
CA GLY A 52 14.03 16.17 7.18
C GLY A 52 14.47 15.78 5.76
N PRO A 53 15.46 14.87 5.67
CA PRO A 53 15.97 14.34 4.40
C PRO A 53 14.94 13.42 3.72
N ALA A 54 15.31 12.85 2.55
CA ALA A 54 14.42 11.97 1.78
C ALA A 54 13.99 10.71 2.54
N ARG A 55 14.88 10.12 3.33
CA ARG A 55 14.58 8.89 4.06
C ARG A 55 13.39 9.07 5.02
N ALA A 56 12.38 8.19 4.90
CA ALA A 56 11.15 8.27 5.69
C ALA A 56 11.41 8.24 7.21
N ALA A 57 12.34 7.39 7.68
CA ALA A 57 12.70 7.28 9.10
C ALA A 57 13.23 8.58 9.70
N ASP A 58 13.85 9.44 8.88
CA ASP A 58 14.44 10.70 9.30
C ASP A 58 13.55 11.92 8.95
N SER A 59 12.31 11.68 8.48
CA SER A 59 11.35 12.72 8.07
C SER A 59 9.91 12.35 8.43
N TYR A 60 9.15 11.69 7.54
CA TYR A 60 7.72 11.36 7.74
C TYR A 60 7.44 10.42 8.92
N LEU A 61 8.43 9.67 9.41
CA LEU A 61 8.35 8.81 10.59
C LEU A 61 9.01 9.45 11.83
N ASP A 62 9.56 10.66 11.73
CA ASP A 62 10.11 11.39 12.86
C ASP A 62 8.99 12.11 13.64
N HIS A 63 8.56 11.52 14.75
CA HIS A 63 7.51 12.04 15.62
C HIS A 63 7.76 13.48 16.06
N GLU A 64 9.01 13.78 16.44
CA GLU A 64 9.40 15.07 17.00
C GLU A 64 9.38 16.16 15.92
N ALA A 65 9.89 15.85 14.72
CA ALA A 65 9.90 16.78 13.60
C ALA A 65 8.49 17.17 13.16
N VAL A 66 7.55 16.21 13.13
CA VAL A 66 6.14 16.48 12.78
C VAL A 66 5.46 17.32 13.85
N ILE A 67 5.60 16.98 15.15
CA ILE A 67 5.00 17.75 16.26
C ILE A 67 5.59 19.16 16.32
N GLU A 68 6.91 19.31 16.15
CA GLU A 68 7.54 20.63 16.10
C GLU A 68 7.00 21.48 14.93
N ALA A 69 6.77 20.87 13.75
CA ALA A 69 6.21 21.58 12.61
C ALA A 69 4.80 22.08 12.94
N ALA A 70 3.94 21.26 13.58
CA ALA A 70 2.61 21.66 14.02
C ALA A 70 2.64 22.83 15.00
N GLN A 71 3.50 22.77 16.00
CA GLN A 71 3.68 23.83 16.99
C GLN A 71 4.21 25.12 16.37
N LYS A 72 5.18 25.04 15.44
CA LYS A 72 5.72 26.18 14.71
C LYS A 72 4.69 26.86 13.82
N ALA A 73 3.84 26.07 13.17
CA ALA A 73 2.73 26.55 12.35
C ALA A 73 1.56 27.11 13.18
N GLY A 74 1.47 26.74 14.46
CA GLY A 74 0.31 27.00 15.29
C GLY A 74 -0.91 26.21 14.82
N ALA A 75 -0.71 24.97 14.40
CA ALA A 75 -1.81 24.08 14.02
C ALA A 75 -2.55 23.57 15.26
N ASP A 76 -3.87 23.49 15.17
CA ASP A 76 -4.75 23.02 16.25
C ASP A 76 -4.91 21.50 16.24
N ALA A 77 -4.63 20.87 15.10
CA ALA A 77 -4.75 19.43 14.96
C ALA A 77 -3.73 18.87 13.95
N ILE A 78 -3.46 17.55 14.08
CA ILE A 78 -2.66 16.76 13.14
C ILE A 78 -3.55 15.65 12.55
N HIS A 79 -3.65 15.62 11.22
CA HIS A 79 -4.30 14.56 10.47
C HIS A 79 -3.25 13.66 9.80
N PRO A 80 -3.19 12.35 10.13
CA PRO A 80 -2.13 11.48 9.63
C PRO A 80 -2.38 10.93 8.21
N GLY A 81 -3.60 11.00 7.68
CA GLY A 81 -3.99 10.28 6.48
C GLY A 81 -3.95 8.76 6.68
N TYR A 82 -3.27 8.05 5.78
CA TYR A 82 -2.97 6.62 5.88
C TYR A 82 -1.47 6.36 5.62
N GLY A 83 -0.94 5.20 6.01
CA GLY A 83 0.50 4.92 5.97
C GLY A 83 1.30 5.73 6.99
N PHE A 84 2.62 5.70 6.92
CA PHE A 84 3.53 6.40 7.86
C PHE A 84 3.10 6.27 9.33
N LEU A 85 2.70 7.39 9.95
CA LEU A 85 2.35 7.46 11.37
C LEU A 85 0.86 7.22 11.67
N ALA A 86 0.04 6.91 10.66
CA ALA A 86 -1.41 6.83 10.83
C ALA A 86 -1.89 5.71 11.78
N GLU A 87 -1.13 4.62 11.91
CA GLU A 87 -1.41 3.48 12.81
C GLU A 87 -0.37 3.38 13.95
N ASN A 88 0.40 4.46 14.19
CA ASN A 88 1.39 4.47 15.25
C ASN A 88 0.80 5.01 16.55
N ALA A 89 0.44 4.10 17.47
CA ALA A 89 -0.16 4.45 18.76
C ALA A 89 0.74 5.34 19.62
N GLU A 90 2.06 5.13 19.60
CA GLU A 90 3.03 5.96 20.33
C GLU A 90 3.04 7.41 19.81
N PHE A 91 2.92 7.60 18.50
CA PHE A 91 2.80 8.93 17.92
C PHE A 91 1.48 9.61 18.29
N ALA A 92 0.36 8.87 18.20
CA ALA A 92 -0.95 9.37 18.64
C ALA A 92 -0.92 9.82 20.11
N GLU A 93 -0.35 9.01 21.02
CA GLU A 93 -0.15 9.36 22.44
C GLU A 93 0.67 10.64 22.60
N LYS A 94 1.79 10.78 21.87
CA LYS A 94 2.61 12.00 21.92
C LYS A 94 1.85 13.24 21.44
N VAL A 95 0.96 13.10 20.45
CA VAL A 95 0.13 14.22 19.97
C VAL A 95 -0.97 14.54 20.98
N GLU A 96 -1.62 13.53 21.57
CA GLU A 96 -2.63 13.68 22.64
C GLU A 96 -2.03 14.38 23.89
N ASP A 97 -0.77 14.12 24.21
CA ASP A 97 -0.04 14.77 25.29
C ASP A 97 0.49 16.17 24.93
N ALA A 98 0.52 16.53 23.65
CA ALA A 98 1.04 17.82 23.19
C ALA A 98 0.05 18.96 23.48
N GLU A 99 0.52 20.04 24.15
CA GLU A 99 -0.34 21.18 24.51
C GLU A 99 -0.86 21.90 23.25
N GLY A 100 -2.17 21.95 23.10
CA GLY A 100 -2.86 22.74 22.06
C GLY A 100 -2.90 22.09 20.69
N VAL A 101 -2.63 20.79 20.57
CA VAL A 101 -2.75 20.02 19.33
C VAL A 101 -3.65 18.82 19.57
N THR A 102 -4.59 18.59 18.66
CA THR A 102 -5.53 17.47 18.69
C THR A 102 -5.11 16.42 17.65
N TRP A 103 -5.15 15.15 18.03
CA TRP A 103 -5.00 14.03 17.11
C TRP A 103 -6.31 13.81 16.30
N VAL A 104 -6.23 13.70 14.98
CA VAL A 104 -7.38 13.37 14.12
C VAL A 104 -7.31 11.88 13.75
N GLY A 105 -7.96 11.08 14.57
CA GLY A 105 -7.97 9.62 14.47
C GLY A 105 -8.56 9.00 15.71
N PRO A 106 -8.59 7.65 15.82
CA PRO A 106 -8.94 6.96 17.06
C PRO A 106 -7.89 7.24 18.14
N SER A 107 -8.24 7.05 19.42
CA SER A 107 -7.29 7.25 20.52
C SER A 107 -6.11 6.28 20.45
N SER A 108 -4.97 6.67 21.00
CA SER A 108 -3.81 5.81 21.16
C SER A 108 -4.16 4.49 21.85
N GLU A 109 -5.03 4.53 22.88
CA GLU A 109 -5.54 3.33 23.57
C GLU A 109 -6.36 2.43 22.66
N SER A 110 -7.29 2.99 21.85
CA SER A 110 -8.07 2.20 20.87
C SER A 110 -7.18 1.60 19.80
N MET A 111 -6.15 2.34 19.34
CA MET A 111 -5.17 1.85 18.37
C MET A 111 -4.37 0.65 18.92
N GLU A 112 -3.92 0.71 20.17
CA GLU A 112 -3.23 -0.41 20.82
C GLU A 112 -4.14 -1.63 21.02
N GLN A 113 -5.41 -1.40 21.39
CA GLN A 113 -6.36 -2.48 21.65
C GLN A 113 -6.82 -3.16 20.36
N ALA A 114 -7.14 -2.38 19.34
CA ALA A 114 -7.63 -2.89 18.06
C ALA A 114 -6.51 -3.35 17.13
N GLY A 115 -5.31 -2.76 17.21
CA GLY A 115 -4.15 -3.13 16.40
C GLY A 115 -3.45 -4.41 16.86
N GLU A 116 -3.54 -4.78 18.15
CA GLU A 116 -2.99 -6.05 18.64
C GLU A 116 -3.95 -7.21 18.35
N LYS A 117 -3.56 -8.14 17.46
CA LYS A 117 -4.41 -9.25 16.97
C LYS A 117 -5.11 -10.03 18.08
N THR A 118 -4.41 -10.33 19.19
CA THR A 118 -4.98 -11.12 20.30
C THR A 118 -6.03 -10.32 21.07
N LYS A 119 -5.78 -9.03 21.31
CA LYS A 119 -6.72 -8.14 21.99
C LYS A 119 -7.96 -7.91 21.11
N ALA A 120 -7.75 -7.58 19.82
CA ALA A 120 -8.83 -7.39 18.86
C ALA A 120 -9.76 -8.62 18.80
N ARG A 121 -9.20 -9.84 18.67
CA ARG A 121 -10.00 -11.09 18.69
C ARG A 121 -10.78 -11.28 19.97
N THR A 122 -10.24 -10.89 21.12
CA THR A 122 -10.93 -10.96 22.41
C THR A 122 -12.13 -10.01 22.45
N ILE A 123 -11.96 -8.77 21.99
CA ILE A 123 -13.01 -7.77 21.88
C ILE A 123 -14.10 -8.24 20.91
N MET A 124 -13.70 -8.70 19.72
CA MET A 124 -14.65 -9.19 18.72
C MET A 124 -15.48 -10.37 19.23
N ASN A 125 -14.86 -11.30 19.93
CA ASN A 125 -15.56 -12.43 20.54
C ASN A 125 -16.55 -11.97 21.65
N ALA A 126 -16.21 -10.94 22.41
CA ALA A 126 -17.13 -10.35 23.41
C ALA A 126 -18.33 -9.65 22.75
N ALA A 127 -18.15 -9.12 21.55
CA ALA A 127 -19.19 -8.49 20.72
C ALA A 127 -20.04 -9.48 19.90
N ASP A 128 -19.87 -10.78 20.09
CA ASP A 128 -20.48 -11.83 19.24
C ASP A 128 -20.17 -11.62 17.73
N VAL A 129 -18.96 -11.16 17.40
CA VAL A 129 -18.45 -11.08 16.02
C VAL A 129 -17.74 -12.39 15.70
N PRO A 130 -18.07 -13.06 14.59
CA PRO A 130 -17.42 -14.31 14.23
C PRO A 130 -15.91 -14.12 14.04
N ILE A 131 -15.10 -14.94 14.71
CA ILE A 131 -13.64 -15.02 14.53
C ILE A 131 -13.28 -16.37 13.95
N VAL A 132 -12.19 -16.45 13.18
CA VAL A 132 -11.72 -17.74 12.66
C VAL A 132 -11.53 -18.70 13.83
N PRO A 133 -12.20 -19.87 13.84
CA PRO A 133 -12.03 -20.86 14.89
C PRO A 133 -10.56 -21.28 15.03
N GLY A 134 -10.06 -21.33 16.27
CA GLY A 134 -8.69 -21.70 16.55
C GLY A 134 -8.50 -22.13 18.00
N THR A 135 -7.41 -22.84 18.29
CA THR A 135 -7.04 -23.24 19.64
C THR A 135 -6.29 -22.10 20.35
N THR A 136 -6.50 -21.98 21.65
CA THR A 136 -5.76 -21.06 22.54
C THR A 136 -4.59 -21.73 23.21
N ASP A 137 -4.63 -23.05 23.33
CA ASP A 137 -3.59 -23.87 23.92
C ASP A 137 -2.84 -24.66 22.82
N PRO A 138 -1.53 -24.89 22.97
CA PRO A 138 -0.78 -25.72 22.04
C PRO A 138 -1.35 -27.11 21.88
N VAL A 139 -1.21 -27.69 20.70
CA VAL A 139 -1.73 -29.01 20.33
C VAL A 139 -0.58 -30.02 20.22
N ASP A 140 -0.76 -31.15 20.85
CA ASP A 140 0.31 -32.17 20.95
C ASP A 140 0.07 -33.39 20.07
N THR A 141 -1.16 -33.72 19.72
CA THR A 141 -1.52 -34.98 19.10
C THR A 141 -2.32 -34.83 17.81
N ALA A 142 -2.14 -35.79 16.89
CA ALA A 142 -2.93 -35.82 15.65
C ALA A 142 -4.43 -36.06 15.90
N ASP A 143 -4.81 -36.64 17.04
CA ASP A 143 -6.21 -36.85 17.40
C ASP A 143 -6.88 -35.51 17.73
N GLU A 144 -6.18 -34.55 18.37
CA GLU A 144 -6.67 -33.19 18.60
C GLU A 144 -6.87 -32.42 17.28
N VAL A 145 -5.97 -32.61 16.30
CA VAL A 145 -6.12 -32.04 14.96
C VAL A 145 -7.37 -32.56 14.27
N LYS A 146 -7.61 -33.90 14.38
CA LYS A 146 -8.79 -34.53 13.79
C LYS A 146 -10.08 -34.10 14.47
N GLU A 147 -10.10 -34.03 15.81
CA GLU A 147 -11.24 -33.56 16.59
C GLU A 147 -11.60 -32.13 16.23
N PHE A 148 -10.59 -31.24 16.11
CA PHE A 148 -10.77 -29.87 15.65
C PHE A 148 -11.35 -29.80 14.22
N GLY A 149 -10.81 -30.58 13.29
CA GLY A 149 -11.32 -30.63 11.92
C GLY A 149 -12.73 -31.22 11.79
N GLU A 150 -13.11 -32.19 12.66
CA GLU A 150 -14.48 -32.71 12.73
C GLU A 150 -15.47 -31.70 13.28
N GLU A 151 -15.05 -30.84 14.23
CA GLU A 151 -15.90 -29.80 14.85
C GLU A 151 -16.04 -28.55 13.99
N HIS A 152 -14.92 -28.07 13.41
CA HIS A 152 -14.87 -26.78 12.71
C HIS A 152 -14.76 -26.90 11.19
N GLY A 153 -14.62 -28.11 10.66
CA GLY A 153 -14.44 -28.40 9.23
C GLY A 153 -12.98 -28.39 8.78
N TYR A 154 -12.75 -29.04 7.63
CA TYR A 154 -11.47 -29.03 6.91
C TYR A 154 -11.52 -27.99 5.78
N PRO A 155 -10.36 -27.45 5.36
CA PRO A 155 -9.00 -27.68 5.85
C PRO A 155 -8.71 -27.03 7.21
N VAL A 156 -7.68 -27.55 7.89
CA VAL A 156 -7.15 -27.04 9.16
C VAL A 156 -5.71 -26.60 8.97
N ALA A 157 -5.37 -25.39 9.40
CA ALA A 157 -3.99 -24.92 9.47
C ALA A 157 -3.37 -25.31 10.83
N ILE A 158 -2.17 -25.84 10.80
CA ILE A 158 -1.30 -26.05 11.96
C ILE A 158 -0.21 -24.98 11.88
N LYS A 159 -0.17 -24.08 12.85
CA LYS A 159 0.74 -22.92 12.89
C LYS A 159 1.73 -23.07 14.04
N ALA A 160 3.03 -22.96 13.78
CA ALA A 160 4.04 -22.88 14.84
C ALA A 160 3.91 -21.56 15.60
N GLU A 161 4.16 -21.59 16.91
CA GLU A 161 4.27 -20.39 17.73
C GLU A 161 5.50 -19.59 17.28
N GLY A 162 5.31 -18.33 16.92
CA GLY A 162 6.32 -17.50 16.26
C GLY A 162 6.29 -17.55 14.73
N GLY A 163 5.51 -18.47 14.12
CA GLY A 163 5.32 -18.52 12.67
C GLY A 163 4.45 -17.39 12.13
N GLY A 164 4.82 -16.83 10.99
CA GLY A 164 4.09 -15.79 10.29
C GLY A 164 4.38 -15.85 8.77
N GLY A 165 3.59 -15.11 7.96
CA GLY A 165 3.82 -15.04 6.51
C GLY A 165 3.80 -16.38 5.76
N GLY A 166 3.19 -17.43 6.32
CA GLY A 166 3.19 -18.77 5.73
C GLY A 166 4.35 -19.68 6.19
N ARG A 167 5.38 -19.16 6.85
CA ARG A 167 6.45 -19.97 7.47
C ARG A 167 5.94 -20.66 8.75
N GLY A 168 6.28 -21.94 8.94
CA GLY A 168 5.83 -22.73 10.09
C GLY A 168 4.34 -23.05 10.06
N MET A 169 3.71 -23.02 8.89
CA MET A 169 2.31 -23.39 8.68
C MET A 169 2.19 -24.63 7.81
N LYS A 170 1.35 -25.59 8.25
CA LYS A 170 0.96 -26.76 7.46
C LYS A 170 -0.56 -26.85 7.36
N VAL A 171 -1.06 -27.26 6.21
CA VAL A 171 -2.49 -27.38 5.95
C VAL A 171 -2.87 -28.86 5.89
N VAL A 172 -3.85 -29.24 6.70
CA VAL A 172 -4.44 -30.59 6.77
C VAL A 172 -5.78 -30.55 6.05
N ARG A 173 -5.88 -31.20 4.89
CA ARG A 173 -7.11 -31.24 4.08
C ARG A 173 -7.97 -32.47 4.37
N ASP A 174 -7.34 -33.53 4.83
CA ASP A 174 -7.97 -34.81 5.15
C ASP A 174 -7.50 -35.29 6.52
N PRO A 175 -8.36 -35.93 7.34
CA PRO A 175 -7.97 -36.51 8.64
C PRO A 175 -6.77 -37.43 8.59
N GLU A 176 -6.54 -38.08 7.45
CA GLU A 176 -5.42 -39.02 7.25
C GLU A 176 -4.06 -38.32 7.22
N GLU A 177 -4.03 -36.99 6.86
CA GLU A 177 -2.82 -36.17 6.79
C GLU A 177 -2.38 -35.62 8.16
N ALA A 178 -3.27 -35.65 9.17
CA ALA A 178 -3.08 -34.95 10.45
C ALA A 178 -1.76 -35.29 11.16
N GLU A 179 -1.32 -36.57 11.17
CA GLU A 179 -0.10 -37.00 11.84
C GLU A 179 1.15 -36.49 11.14
N ASP A 180 1.21 -36.61 9.81
CA ASP A 180 2.36 -36.20 9.01
C ASP A 180 2.53 -34.67 9.01
N GLN A 181 1.43 -33.91 8.89
CA GLN A 181 1.46 -32.48 8.89
C GLN A 181 1.78 -31.87 10.28
N LEU A 182 1.26 -32.48 11.36
CA LEU A 182 1.58 -32.06 12.73
C LEU A 182 3.08 -32.26 13.02
N ASP A 183 3.63 -33.42 12.66
CA ASP A 183 5.06 -33.71 12.83
C ASP A 183 5.94 -32.79 11.98
N ALA A 184 5.47 -32.40 10.79
CA ALA A 184 6.17 -31.44 9.93
C ALA A 184 6.15 -30.05 10.53
N ALA A 185 5.00 -29.56 11.00
CA ALA A 185 4.86 -28.25 11.62
C ALA A 185 5.72 -28.11 12.89
N LYS A 186 5.72 -29.15 13.76
CA LYS A 186 6.55 -29.15 14.97
C LYS A 186 8.04 -29.13 14.65
N ARG A 187 8.49 -29.91 13.64
CA ARG A 187 9.90 -29.91 13.22
C ARG A 187 10.34 -28.55 12.64
N GLU A 188 9.47 -27.89 11.87
CA GLU A 188 9.76 -26.56 11.35
C GLU A 188 9.77 -25.53 12.48
N GLY A 189 8.80 -25.59 13.41
CA GLY A 189 8.76 -24.71 14.58
C GLY A 189 10.04 -24.80 15.41
N GLU A 190 10.51 -26.04 15.70
CA GLU A 190 11.77 -26.25 16.42
C GLU A 190 12.99 -25.75 15.63
N ALA A 191 13.00 -25.95 14.31
CA ALA A 191 14.14 -25.60 13.47
C ALA A 191 14.28 -24.08 13.27
N TYR A 192 13.15 -23.36 13.10
CA TYR A 192 13.16 -21.93 12.77
C TYR A 192 12.96 -21.03 13.98
N PHE A 193 12.21 -21.50 15.02
CA PHE A 193 11.80 -20.65 16.14
C PHE A 193 12.29 -21.19 17.50
N ASP A 194 13.09 -22.27 17.53
CA ASP A 194 13.54 -22.96 18.75
C ASP A 194 12.34 -23.34 19.67
N ASN A 195 11.17 -23.61 19.05
CA ASN A 195 9.92 -23.90 19.74
C ASN A 195 9.02 -24.84 18.91
N ASP A 196 8.64 -25.99 19.49
CA ASP A 196 7.80 -27.00 18.84
C ASP A 196 6.29 -26.82 19.13
N SER A 197 5.91 -25.75 19.83
CA SER A 197 4.51 -25.45 20.12
C SER A 197 3.77 -25.09 18.84
N VAL A 198 2.63 -25.74 18.61
CA VAL A 198 1.77 -25.49 17.45
C VAL A 198 0.33 -25.29 17.88
N TYR A 199 -0.40 -24.45 17.13
CA TYR A 199 -1.82 -24.12 17.31
C TYR A 199 -2.61 -24.48 16.07
N LEU A 200 -3.90 -24.74 16.23
CA LEU A 200 -4.81 -25.01 15.11
C LEU A 200 -5.64 -23.78 14.80
N GLU A 201 -5.92 -23.61 13.52
CA GLU A 201 -6.86 -22.63 13.03
C GLU A 201 -7.62 -23.18 11.81
N ARG A 202 -8.88 -22.81 11.66
CA ARG A 202 -9.62 -23.10 10.44
C ARG A 202 -8.90 -22.42 9.26
N TYR A 203 -8.60 -23.18 8.20
CA TYR A 203 -7.94 -22.65 7.01
C TYR A 203 -8.98 -22.33 5.94
N LEU A 204 -9.02 -21.08 5.51
CA LEU A 204 -9.87 -20.63 4.40
C LEU A 204 -9.05 -20.71 3.12
N GLU A 205 -9.44 -21.60 2.19
CA GLU A 205 -8.61 -21.84 0.99
C GLU A 205 -8.65 -20.65 0.03
N ASN A 206 -9.84 -20.16 -0.28
CA ASN A 206 -10.04 -19.07 -1.25
C ASN A 206 -11.12 -18.12 -0.72
N PRO A 207 -10.83 -17.35 0.34
CA PRO A 207 -11.82 -16.41 0.87
C PRO A 207 -11.93 -15.18 -0.02
N ARG A 208 -13.06 -14.47 0.12
CA ARG A 208 -13.16 -13.08 -0.28
C ARG A 208 -12.69 -12.20 0.86
N HIS A 209 -12.12 -11.06 0.51
CA HIS A 209 -11.75 -10.01 1.45
C HIS A 209 -12.80 -8.90 1.37
N VAL A 210 -13.60 -8.81 2.41
CA VAL A 210 -14.66 -7.82 2.54
C VAL A 210 -14.37 -6.96 3.76
N GLU A 211 -14.45 -5.65 3.61
CA GLU A 211 -14.17 -4.71 4.69
C GLU A 211 -15.30 -3.72 4.88
N VAL A 212 -15.58 -3.37 6.13
CA VAL A 212 -16.67 -2.47 6.50
C VAL A 212 -16.11 -1.15 7.00
N GLN A 213 -16.51 -0.06 6.37
CA GLN A 213 -16.17 1.29 6.82
C GLN A 213 -16.97 1.65 8.07
N ILE A 214 -16.28 1.92 9.17
CA ILE A 214 -16.85 2.47 10.39
C ILE A 214 -16.56 3.97 10.48
N LEU A 215 -17.55 4.69 11.00
CA LEU A 215 -17.42 6.07 11.44
C LEU A 215 -18.14 6.22 12.79
N ALA A 216 -17.42 6.70 13.80
CA ALA A 216 -17.96 6.82 15.14
C ALA A 216 -17.53 8.15 15.79
N ASP A 217 -18.33 8.66 16.73
CA ASP A 217 -18.04 9.87 17.49
C ASP A 217 -17.82 9.57 18.99
N GLU A 218 -17.31 10.56 19.72
CA GLU A 218 -17.07 10.45 21.17
C GLU A 218 -18.37 10.44 22.02
N HIS A 219 -19.55 10.54 21.37
CA HIS A 219 -20.86 10.55 22.02
C HIS A 219 -21.53 9.17 22.01
N GLY A 220 -20.86 8.15 21.48
CA GLY A 220 -21.33 6.77 21.39
C GLY A 220 -22.19 6.49 20.15
N ASN A 221 -22.13 7.34 19.13
CA ASN A 221 -22.76 7.05 17.86
C ASN A 221 -21.78 6.29 16.97
N VAL A 222 -22.07 5.03 16.68
CA VAL A 222 -21.31 4.18 15.77
C VAL A 222 -22.15 3.88 14.54
N ARG A 223 -21.61 4.10 13.34
CA ARG A 223 -22.24 3.82 12.04
C ARG A 223 -21.33 2.97 11.19
N HIS A 224 -21.89 1.99 10.50
CA HIS A 224 -21.21 1.41 9.33
C HIS A 224 -21.71 2.11 8.07
N LEU A 225 -20.80 2.35 7.14
CA LEU A 225 -21.08 3.06 5.90
C LEU A 225 -21.09 2.10 4.69
N GLY A 226 -21.41 0.83 4.92
CA GLY A 226 -21.35 -0.21 3.92
C GLY A 226 -19.98 -0.87 3.82
N GLU A 227 -19.90 -1.87 2.94
CA GLU A 227 -18.72 -2.66 2.70
C GLU A 227 -18.07 -2.37 1.35
N ARG A 228 -16.81 -2.73 1.26
CA ARG A 228 -16.01 -2.82 0.04
C ARG A 228 -15.51 -4.25 -0.15
N ASP A 229 -15.45 -4.70 -1.38
CA ASP A 229 -14.81 -5.95 -1.78
C ASP A 229 -13.39 -5.66 -2.27
N CYS A 230 -12.42 -6.18 -1.56
CA CYS A 230 -11.00 -6.00 -1.81
C CYS A 230 -10.32 -7.32 -2.20
N SER A 231 -11.09 -8.26 -2.78
CA SER A 231 -10.59 -9.59 -3.11
C SER A 231 -9.60 -9.60 -4.27
N LEU A 232 -9.62 -8.57 -5.15
CA LEU A 232 -8.63 -8.48 -6.21
C LEU A 232 -7.34 -7.88 -5.66
N GLN A 233 -6.43 -8.75 -5.24
CA GLN A 233 -5.17 -8.40 -4.60
C GLN A 233 -4.05 -9.32 -5.05
N ARG A 234 -2.81 -8.84 -4.99
CA ARG A 234 -1.58 -9.58 -5.25
C ARG A 234 -0.70 -9.55 -4.02
N ARG A 235 -0.29 -10.70 -3.50
CA ARG A 235 0.54 -10.78 -2.28
C ARG A 235 0.00 -9.87 -1.16
N HIS A 236 -1.34 -9.87 -0.96
CA HIS A 236 -2.07 -9.02 -0.02
C HIS A 236 -2.11 -7.51 -0.34
N GLN A 237 -1.58 -7.08 -1.49
CA GLN A 237 -1.74 -5.71 -1.98
C GLN A 237 -3.01 -5.61 -2.82
N LYS A 238 -3.94 -4.78 -2.40
CA LYS A 238 -5.19 -4.48 -3.11
C LYS A 238 -4.86 -3.77 -4.44
N VAL A 239 -5.58 -4.11 -5.51
CA VAL A 239 -5.33 -3.60 -6.87
C VAL A 239 -6.54 -2.86 -7.43
N ILE A 240 -7.72 -3.47 -7.33
CA ILE A 240 -9.02 -2.86 -7.65
C ILE A 240 -9.95 -3.16 -6.48
N GLU A 241 -10.57 -2.15 -5.94
CA GLU A 241 -11.55 -2.23 -4.87
C GLU A 241 -12.93 -1.80 -5.40
N GLU A 242 -13.97 -2.51 -5.04
CA GLU A 242 -15.33 -2.19 -5.47
C GLU A 242 -16.33 -2.21 -4.31
N GLY A 243 -17.42 -1.50 -4.48
CA GLY A 243 -18.53 -1.50 -3.55
C GLY A 243 -19.85 -1.15 -4.24
N PRO A 244 -20.98 -1.67 -3.71
CA PRO A 244 -21.04 -2.78 -2.78
C PRO A 244 -20.56 -4.09 -3.42
N SER A 245 -20.11 -5.08 -2.61
CA SER A 245 -19.65 -6.37 -3.15
C SER A 245 -20.72 -7.02 -4.05
N ALA A 246 -20.32 -7.35 -5.27
CA ALA A 246 -21.21 -8.00 -6.23
C ALA A 246 -21.45 -9.49 -5.91
N ALA A 247 -20.75 -10.04 -4.92
CA ALA A 247 -20.89 -11.43 -4.50
C ALA A 247 -21.86 -11.60 -3.31
N LEU A 248 -22.13 -10.54 -2.52
CA LEU A 248 -22.92 -10.64 -1.30
C LEU A 248 -24.41 -10.36 -1.55
N SER A 249 -25.29 -11.14 -0.91
CA SER A 249 -26.70 -10.78 -0.78
C SER A 249 -26.88 -9.63 0.20
N ASP A 250 -28.00 -8.90 0.10
CA ASP A 250 -28.31 -7.80 1.02
C ASP A 250 -28.38 -8.26 2.48
N ASP A 251 -28.92 -9.47 2.75
CA ASP A 251 -29.00 -10.03 4.10
C ASP A 251 -27.61 -10.31 4.69
N LEU A 252 -26.66 -10.86 3.89
CA LEU A 252 -25.30 -11.12 4.35
C LEU A 252 -24.51 -9.81 4.54
N ARG A 253 -24.69 -8.85 3.65
CA ARG A 253 -24.12 -7.50 3.75
C ARG A 253 -24.52 -6.82 5.07
N GLU A 254 -25.80 -6.84 5.38
CA GLU A 254 -26.32 -6.26 6.63
C GLU A 254 -25.75 -6.97 7.86
N GLU A 255 -25.64 -8.30 7.83
CA GLU A 255 -25.08 -9.09 8.95
C GLU A 255 -23.62 -8.74 9.20
N ILE A 256 -22.79 -8.62 8.14
CA ILE A 256 -21.38 -8.23 8.23
C ILE A 256 -21.25 -6.77 8.72
N GLY A 257 -22.07 -5.85 8.18
CA GLY A 257 -22.10 -4.45 8.61
C GLY A 257 -22.42 -4.29 10.09
N GLU A 258 -23.47 -4.97 10.56
CA GLU A 258 -23.86 -4.97 11.97
C GLU A 258 -22.83 -5.66 12.88
N ALA A 259 -22.14 -6.70 12.39
CA ALA A 259 -21.04 -7.33 13.13
C ALA A 259 -19.88 -6.33 13.33
N ALA A 260 -19.48 -5.60 12.29
CA ALA A 260 -18.47 -4.55 12.38
C ALA A 260 -18.88 -3.45 13.37
N ARG A 261 -20.14 -3.00 13.31
CA ARG A 261 -20.68 -1.97 14.21
C ARG A 261 -20.66 -2.42 15.66
N ARG A 262 -21.06 -3.67 15.96
CA ARG A 262 -20.97 -4.23 17.32
C ARG A 262 -19.54 -4.33 17.81
N GLY A 263 -18.60 -4.74 16.94
CA GLY A 263 -17.19 -4.81 17.28
C GLY A 263 -16.59 -3.44 17.60
N ALA A 264 -16.98 -2.42 16.84
CA ALA A 264 -16.54 -1.05 17.06
C ALA A 264 -17.12 -0.46 18.37
N ASP A 265 -18.38 -0.74 18.67
CA ASP A 265 -19.05 -0.32 19.92
C ASP A 265 -18.38 -0.96 21.15
N GLU A 266 -18.10 -2.27 21.10
CA GLU A 266 -17.41 -3.00 22.19
C GLU A 266 -15.95 -2.53 22.39
N ALA A 267 -15.30 -2.06 21.31
CA ALA A 267 -13.95 -1.51 21.34
C ALA A 267 -13.89 -0.05 21.84
N ASP A 268 -15.00 0.58 22.20
CA ASP A 268 -15.09 2.03 22.42
C ASP A 268 -14.39 2.84 21.30
N TYR A 269 -14.53 2.34 20.05
CA TYR A 269 -13.87 2.92 18.88
C TYR A 269 -14.53 4.23 18.47
N TYR A 270 -13.71 5.25 18.17
CA TYR A 270 -14.20 6.48 17.56
C TYR A 270 -13.33 6.95 16.41
N ASN A 271 -13.81 7.91 15.62
CA ASN A 271 -13.28 8.37 14.36
C ASN A 271 -13.49 7.33 13.23
N ALA A 272 -12.77 7.44 12.11
CA ALA A 272 -12.90 6.50 11.01
C ALA A 272 -11.97 5.30 11.19
N GLY A 273 -12.47 4.13 10.86
CA GLY A 273 -11.70 2.88 10.83
C GLY A 273 -12.37 1.86 9.94
N THR A 274 -11.68 0.76 9.69
CA THR A 274 -12.18 -0.31 8.83
C THR A 274 -12.04 -1.64 9.52
N PHE A 275 -13.13 -2.40 9.54
CA PHE A 275 -13.18 -3.76 10.09
C PHE A 275 -13.17 -4.74 8.93
N GLU A 276 -12.14 -5.54 8.85
CA GLU A 276 -11.89 -6.46 7.73
C GLU A 276 -12.36 -7.87 8.06
N PHE A 277 -12.96 -8.53 7.07
CA PHE A 277 -13.53 -9.88 7.18
C PHE A 277 -13.08 -10.75 6.02
N LEU A 278 -12.87 -12.02 6.32
CA LEU A 278 -12.77 -13.08 5.32
C LEU A 278 -14.13 -13.76 5.19
N VAL A 279 -14.70 -13.75 3.99
CA VAL A 279 -15.96 -14.40 3.65
C VAL A 279 -15.66 -15.68 2.90
N GLU A 280 -16.22 -16.82 3.32
CA GLU A 280 -16.03 -18.08 2.61
C GLU A 280 -16.66 -18.01 1.22
N GLU A 281 -15.88 -18.30 0.18
CA GLU A 281 -16.37 -18.40 -1.18
C GLU A 281 -16.84 -19.84 -1.47
N ASP A 282 -17.96 -19.97 -2.19
CA ASP A 282 -18.41 -21.26 -2.69
C ASP A 282 -17.69 -21.55 -4.02
N PRO A 283 -16.81 -22.57 -4.09
CA PRO A 283 -16.06 -22.87 -5.29
C PRO A 283 -16.95 -23.29 -6.48
N ASP A 284 -18.20 -23.67 -6.23
CA ASP A 284 -19.18 -24.05 -7.24
C ASP A 284 -20.14 -22.88 -7.61
N ARG A 285 -19.95 -21.67 -7.06
CA ARG A 285 -20.78 -20.51 -7.32
C ARG A 285 -20.66 -20.04 -8.77
N GLU A 286 -21.80 -19.96 -9.44
CA GLU A 286 -21.86 -19.47 -10.81
C GLU A 286 -21.82 -17.91 -10.85
N PRO A 287 -21.31 -17.30 -11.94
CA PRO A 287 -21.35 -15.86 -12.11
C PRO A 287 -22.75 -15.27 -11.95
N GLY A 288 -22.90 -14.26 -11.09
CA GLY A 288 -24.18 -13.62 -10.78
C GLY A 288 -25.02 -14.32 -9.71
N GLU A 289 -24.59 -15.45 -9.18
CA GLU A 289 -25.15 -16.05 -7.97
C GLU A 289 -24.59 -15.33 -6.74
N LEU A 290 -25.40 -15.14 -5.69
CA LEU A 290 -25.02 -14.39 -4.49
C LEU A 290 -24.76 -15.33 -3.32
N LEU A 291 -23.75 -15.00 -2.52
CA LEU A 291 -23.52 -15.58 -1.21
C LEU A 291 -24.63 -15.12 -0.26
N GLY A 292 -25.32 -16.07 0.37
CA GLY A 292 -26.45 -15.84 1.25
C GLY A 292 -26.09 -15.76 2.74
N PRO A 293 -27.06 -15.53 3.62
CA PRO A 293 -26.84 -15.41 5.07
C PRO A 293 -26.33 -16.70 5.73
N GLU A 294 -26.33 -17.84 5.03
CA GLU A 294 -25.73 -19.10 5.48
C GLU A 294 -24.22 -19.14 5.27
N THR A 295 -23.65 -18.19 4.54
CA THR A 295 -22.22 -18.12 4.26
C THR A 295 -21.46 -17.66 5.50
N ASN A 296 -20.42 -18.40 5.87
CA ASN A 296 -19.59 -18.01 7.00
C ASN A 296 -18.70 -16.82 6.63
N PHE A 297 -18.56 -15.92 7.58
CA PHE A 297 -17.57 -14.84 7.54
C PHE A 297 -16.86 -14.72 8.88
N TYR A 298 -15.64 -14.24 8.85
CA TYR A 298 -14.77 -14.20 10.02
C TYR A 298 -14.00 -12.90 10.06
N PHE A 299 -13.95 -12.28 11.24
CA PHE A 299 -13.13 -11.11 11.49
C PHE A 299 -11.64 -11.42 11.23
N LEU A 300 -10.99 -10.54 10.49
CA LEU A 300 -9.55 -10.60 10.18
C LEU A 300 -8.76 -9.62 11.06
N GLU A 301 -9.01 -8.30 10.89
CA GLU A 301 -8.32 -7.25 11.62
C GLU A 301 -9.08 -5.92 11.59
N VAL A 302 -8.62 -4.95 12.38
CA VAL A 302 -9.07 -3.56 12.33
C VAL A 302 -7.93 -2.69 11.82
N ASN A 303 -8.20 -1.88 10.80
CA ASN A 303 -7.33 -0.79 10.43
C ASN A 303 -7.81 0.49 11.12
N THR A 304 -7.00 0.98 12.06
CA THR A 304 -7.36 2.10 12.96
C THR A 304 -7.11 3.46 12.32
N ARG A 305 -7.43 3.58 11.04
CA ARG A 305 -7.23 4.77 10.21
C ARG A 305 -8.20 4.77 9.03
N ILE A 306 -8.18 5.85 8.27
CA ILE A 306 -8.80 5.86 6.95
C ILE A 306 -8.03 4.95 5.98
N GLN A 307 -8.74 4.23 5.11
CA GLN A 307 -8.16 3.38 4.08
C GLN A 307 -7.85 4.17 2.80
N VAL A 308 -6.99 3.60 1.93
CA VAL A 308 -6.75 4.13 0.58
C VAL A 308 -8.08 4.22 -0.16
N GLU A 309 -8.86 3.15 -0.12
CA GLU A 309 -10.13 2.89 -0.83
C GLU A 309 -11.38 3.49 -0.16
N HIS A 310 -11.22 4.40 0.82
CA HIS A 310 -12.34 5.10 1.44
C HIS A 310 -13.23 5.85 0.42
N THR A 311 -12.64 6.24 -0.68
CA THR A 311 -13.29 6.97 -1.77
C THR A 311 -14.43 6.20 -2.42
N VAL A 312 -14.35 4.85 -2.48
CA VAL A 312 -15.45 3.98 -2.94
C VAL A 312 -16.70 4.21 -2.08
N THR A 313 -16.54 4.17 -0.76
CA THR A 313 -17.64 4.41 0.18
C THR A 313 -18.18 5.84 0.08
N GLU A 314 -17.32 6.83 -0.12
CA GLU A 314 -17.74 8.22 -0.32
C GLU A 314 -18.61 8.40 -1.56
N GLU A 315 -18.24 7.77 -2.68
CA GLU A 315 -19.04 7.82 -3.92
C GLU A 315 -20.38 7.11 -3.79
N LEU A 316 -20.45 6.02 -3.00
CA LEU A 316 -21.69 5.26 -2.78
C LEU A 316 -22.67 5.97 -1.83
N THR A 317 -22.14 6.63 -0.79
CA THR A 317 -22.97 7.18 0.30
C THR A 317 -23.16 8.68 0.22
N GLY A 318 -22.31 9.38 -0.53
CA GLY A 318 -22.24 10.84 -0.50
C GLY A 318 -21.74 11.42 0.83
N ILE A 319 -21.23 10.58 1.74
CA ILE A 319 -20.68 10.99 3.04
C ILE A 319 -19.18 11.22 2.89
N ASP A 320 -18.72 12.46 3.08
CA ASP A 320 -17.30 12.81 3.09
C ASP A 320 -16.66 12.37 4.41
N ILE A 321 -15.98 11.21 4.36
CA ILE A 321 -15.40 10.56 5.54
C ILE A 321 -14.29 11.43 6.15
N VAL A 322 -13.44 12.04 5.32
CA VAL A 322 -12.33 12.88 5.79
C VAL A 322 -12.83 14.14 6.50
N LYS A 323 -13.89 14.78 5.99
CA LYS A 323 -14.54 15.89 6.71
C LYS A 323 -15.09 15.45 8.06
N TRP A 324 -15.69 14.26 8.11
CA TRP A 324 -16.20 13.73 9.36
C TRP A 324 -15.10 13.36 10.35
N GLN A 325 -13.95 12.85 9.88
CA GLN A 325 -12.79 12.66 10.76
C GLN A 325 -12.40 13.95 11.48
N ILE A 326 -12.30 15.06 10.73
CA ILE A 326 -11.96 16.37 11.27
C ILE A 326 -13.04 16.89 12.22
N ARG A 327 -14.32 16.74 11.87
CA ARG A 327 -15.46 17.19 12.68
C ARG A 327 -15.59 16.42 14.00
N VAL A 328 -15.45 15.09 13.94
CA VAL A 328 -15.47 14.22 15.12
C VAL A 328 -14.30 14.55 16.05
N ALA A 329 -13.09 14.71 15.51
CA ALA A 329 -11.92 15.11 16.30
C ALA A 329 -12.08 16.50 16.93
N ALA A 330 -12.89 17.37 16.33
CA ALA A 330 -13.28 18.67 16.91
C ALA A 330 -14.43 18.55 17.94
N GLY A 331 -14.88 17.33 18.29
CA GLY A 331 -15.93 17.05 19.27
C GLY A 331 -17.35 17.17 18.74
N GLU A 332 -17.56 17.16 17.42
CA GLU A 332 -18.92 17.17 16.84
C GLU A 332 -19.56 15.79 16.89
N GLU A 333 -20.86 15.76 17.14
CA GLU A 333 -21.71 14.57 17.11
C GLU A 333 -22.10 14.24 15.65
N LEU A 334 -22.17 12.95 15.29
CA LEU A 334 -22.69 12.51 13.99
C LEU A 334 -24.16 12.94 13.83
N THR A 335 -24.45 13.64 12.74
CA THR A 335 -25.78 14.23 12.50
C THR A 335 -26.72 13.32 11.71
N PHE A 336 -26.33 12.09 11.40
CA PHE A 336 -27.09 11.10 10.67
C PHE A 336 -27.18 9.79 11.46
N SER A 337 -28.29 9.07 11.28
CA SER A 337 -28.52 7.74 11.87
C SER A 337 -28.04 6.63 10.93
N GLN A 338 -28.04 5.37 11.37
CA GLN A 338 -27.76 4.23 10.49
C GLN A 338 -28.76 4.14 9.34
N ASP A 339 -30.04 4.44 9.59
CA ASP A 339 -31.11 4.44 8.58
C ASP A 339 -30.95 5.54 7.50
N ASP A 340 -30.05 6.49 7.69
CA ASP A 340 -29.75 7.55 6.72
C ASP A 340 -28.56 7.19 5.82
N VAL A 341 -27.94 6.03 6.01
CA VAL A 341 -26.82 5.54 5.20
C VAL A 341 -27.38 4.65 4.09
N ASP A 342 -27.47 5.20 2.91
CA ASP A 342 -27.90 4.50 1.70
C ASP A 342 -26.70 4.28 0.78
N LEU A 343 -26.57 3.10 0.19
CA LEU A 343 -25.58 2.80 -0.86
C LEU A 343 -26.27 2.98 -2.22
N GLU A 344 -25.89 4.01 -2.97
CA GLU A 344 -26.45 4.29 -4.28
C GLU A 344 -25.50 3.85 -5.41
N GLY A 345 -25.98 2.97 -6.29
CA GLY A 345 -25.23 2.53 -7.47
C GLY A 345 -24.10 1.55 -7.16
N HIS A 346 -23.01 1.67 -7.90
CA HIS A 346 -21.78 0.87 -7.76
C HIS A 346 -20.56 1.74 -8.00
N ALA A 347 -19.52 1.58 -7.20
CA ALA A 347 -18.28 2.33 -7.35
C ALA A 347 -17.07 1.39 -7.36
N MET A 348 -16.05 1.76 -8.14
CA MET A 348 -14.75 1.08 -8.22
C MET A 348 -13.63 2.09 -8.05
N GLU A 349 -12.60 1.73 -7.28
CA GLU A 349 -11.32 2.45 -7.22
C GLU A 349 -10.25 1.65 -7.95
N PHE A 350 -9.42 2.35 -8.71
CA PHE A 350 -8.24 1.84 -9.38
C PHE A 350 -7.02 2.57 -8.86
N ARG A 351 -6.09 1.84 -8.26
CA ARG A 351 -4.80 2.40 -7.86
C ARG A 351 -3.93 2.55 -9.09
N ILE A 352 -3.66 3.77 -9.50
CA ILE A 352 -2.78 4.05 -10.63
C ILE A 352 -1.35 4.15 -10.09
N ASN A 353 -0.67 3.02 -10.09
CA ASN A 353 0.70 2.90 -9.62
C ASN A 353 1.70 2.96 -10.78
N ALA A 354 2.88 3.52 -10.50
CA ALA A 354 4.04 3.46 -11.38
C ALA A 354 4.73 2.09 -11.23
N GLU A 355 4.12 1.06 -11.82
CA GLU A 355 4.55 -0.34 -11.73
C GLU A 355 4.36 -1.04 -13.07
N ASP A 356 5.24 -2.00 -13.37
CA ASP A 356 5.16 -2.83 -14.57
C ASP A 356 4.49 -4.18 -14.27
N ALA A 357 3.25 -4.35 -14.70
CA ALA A 357 2.51 -5.60 -14.49
C ALA A 357 3.08 -6.79 -15.28
N THR A 358 3.95 -6.57 -16.28
CA THR A 358 4.62 -7.64 -17.04
C THR A 358 5.88 -8.16 -16.34
N ASP A 359 6.41 -7.38 -15.38
CA ASP A 359 7.57 -7.72 -14.55
C ASP A 359 7.18 -7.80 -13.07
N GLU A 360 6.24 -8.69 -12.75
CA GLU A 360 5.74 -8.94 -11.39
C GLU A 360 5.34 -7.69 -10.60
N PHE A 361 4.87 -6.63 -11.28
CA PHE A 361 4.56 -5.32 -10.72
C PHE A 361 5.79 -4.62 -10.11
N ALA A 362 6.94 -4.79 -10.74
CA ALA A 362 8.14 -4.06 -10.34
C ALA A 362 7.88 -2.54 -10.38
N PRO A 363 8.23 -1.81 -9.30
CA PRO A 363 8.05 -0.37 -9.28
C PRO A 363 9.00 0.33 -10.26
N ALA A 364 8.53 1.39 -10.90
CA ALA A 364 9.34 2.22 -11.78
C ALA A 364 10.52 2.83 -11.00
N GLN A 365 11.71 2.76 -11.59
CA GLN A 365 12.95 3.24 -10.97
C GLN A 365 13.14 4.76 -11.08
N GLY A 366 12.15 5.47 -11.61
CA GLY A 366 12.12 6.92 -11.82
C GLY A 366 11.34 7.26 -13.07
N GLY A 367 11.41 8.52 -13.48
CA GLY A 367 10.75 9.05 -14.66
C GLY A 367 10.08 10.39 -14.37
N SER A 368 9.71 11.09 -15.43
CA SER A 368 8.94 12.34 -15.36
C SER A 368 7.62 12.16 -16.10
N LEU A 369 6.55 12.72 -15.57
CA LEU A 369 5.24 12.74 -16.24
C LEU A 369 5.30 13.68 -17.46
N GLU A 370 5.72 13.15 -18.61
CA GLU A 370 5.80 13.92 -19.86
C GLU A 370 4.41 14.33 -20.33
N THR A 371 3.47 13.41 -20.24
CA THR A 371 2.02 13.65 -20.41
C THR A 371 1.30 13.23 -19.13
N TYR A 372 0.34 14.04 -18.71
CA TYR A 372 -0.60 13.73 -17.63
C TYR A 372 -1.94 14.38 -17.94
N ASP A 373 -2.84 13.64 -18.56
CA ASP A 373 -4.20 14.09 -18.91
C ASP A 373 -5.23 13.13 -18.29
N PRO A 374 -5.68 13.43 -17.04
CA PRO A 374 -6.59 12.55 -16.33
C PRO A 374 -7.99 12.55 -16.93
N PRO A 375 -8.72 11.41 -16.86
CA PRO A 375 -10.06 11.29 -17.41
C PRO A 375 -11.09 12.13 -16.65
N GLY A 376 -12.24 12.35 -17.26
CA GLY A 376 -13.31 13.13 -16.66
C GLY A 376 -14.71 12.66 -17.05
N GLY A 377 -15.69 13.48 -16.66
CA GLY A 377 -17.11 13.25 -16.94
C GLY A 377 -17.90 12.82 -15.72
N ILE A 378 -19.19 12.53 -15.92
CA ILE A 378 -20.10 12.12 -14.85
C ILE A 378 -19.63 10.79 -14.25
N GLY A 379 -19.57 10.69 -12.93
CA GLY A 379 -19.17 9.49 -12.19
C GLY A 379 -17.70 9.13 -12.35
N VAL A 380 -16.83 10.11 -12.64
CA VAL A 380 -15.36 9.95 -12.65
C VAL A 380 -14.75 10.96 -11.70
N ARG A 381 -14.02 10.45 -10.71
CA ARG A 381 -13.27 11.23 -9.72
C ARG A 381 -11.80 10.86 -9.77
N MET A 382 -10.95 11.89 -9.67
CA MET A 382 -9.51 11.72 -9.54
C MET A 382 -9.02 12.27 -8.20
N ASP A 383 -8.36 11.43 -7.43
CA ASP A 383 -7.58 11.85 -6.27
C ASP A 383 -6.09 11.75 -6.62
N ASP A 384 -5.44 12.90 -6.78
CA ASP A 384 -4.08 13.04 -7.30
C ASP A 384 -3.32 14.19 -6.64
N ALA A 385 -1.99 14.14 -6.72
CA ALA A 385 -1.11 15.24 -6.32
C ALA A 385 -0.11 15.61 -7.42
N LEU A 386 0.18 14.70 -8.35
CA LEU A 386 1.12 14.89 -9.44
C LEU A 386 0.49 15.67 -10.60
N ARG A 387 1.33 16.30 -11.40
CA ARG A 387 0.95 17.07 -12.60
C ARG A 387 1.97 16.82 -13.70
N GLN A 388 1.59 17.12 -14.93
CA GLN A 388 2.50 17.07 -16.06
C GLN A 388 3.80 17.86 -15.76
N GLY A 389 4.95 17.23 -15.99
CA GLY A 389 6.27 17.76 -15.72
C GLY A 389 6.77 17.54 -14.29
N ASP A 390 6.01 16.83 -13.43
CA ASP A 390 6.51 16.40 -12.14
C ASP A 390 7.34 15.10 -12.30
N ASP A 391 8.40 14.98 -11.53
CA ASP A 391 9.23 13.77 -11.44
C ASP A 391 8.59 12.78 -10.44
N LEU A 392 8.74 11.48 -10.72
CA LEU A 392 8.35 10.44 -9.79
C LEU A 392 9.34 10.40 -8.62
N VAL A 393 8.84 10.51 -7.42
CA VAL A 393 9.63 10.32 -6.19
C VAL A 393 9.55 8.84 -5.81
N THR A 394 10.67 8.13 -5.95
CA THR A 394 10.77 6.68 -5.72
C THR A 394 11.16 6.29 -4.30
N ASP A 395 11.39 7.29 -3.42
CA ASP A 395 11.74 7.07 -2.02
C ASP A 395 10.58 6.53 -1.16
N TYR A 396 9.36 6.47 -1.71
CA TYR A 396 8.14 6.13 -0.96
C TYR A 396 7.28 5.12 -1.72
N ASP A 397 5.96 5.37 -1.80
CA ASP A 397 5.05 4.51 -2.57
C ASP A 397 5.08 4.82 -4.07
N SER A 398 4.65 3.85 -4.89
CA SER A 398 4.57 3.95 -6.35
C SER A 398 3.29 4.67 -6.85
N MET A 399 2.40 5.12 -5.97
CA MET A 399 1.09 5.62 -6.34
C MET A 399 1.16 7.00 -7.01
N ILE A 400 0.70 7.08 -8.26
CA ILE A 400 0.55 8.32 -9.03
C ILE A 400 -0.78 9.00 -8.67
N ALA A 401 -1.87 8.24 -8.68
CA ALA A 401 -3.23 8.71 -8.46
C ALA A 401 -4.18 7.57 -8.10
N LYS A 402 -5.40 7.94 -7.67
CA LYS A 402 -6.54 7.02 -7.62
C LYS A 402 -7.59 7.49 -8.61
N LEU A 403 -8.06 6.58 -9.44
CA LEU A 403 -9.22 6.76 -10.30
C LEU A 403 -10.42 6.08 -9.64
N ILE A 404 -11.43 6.85 -9.32
CA ILE A 404 -12.66 6.34 -8.73
C ILE A 404 -13.81 6.54 -9.73
N VAL A 405 -14.55 5.48 -9.99
CA VAL A 405 -15.62 5.47 -10.98
C VAL A 405 -16.90 5.01 -10.33
N HIS A 406 -17.98 5.75 -10.54
CA HIS A 406 -19.33 5.45 -10.05
C HIS A 406 -20.30 5.26 -11.21
N GLY A 407 -21.16 4.24 -11.13
CA GLY A 407 -22.24 3.93 -12.07
C GLY A 407 -23.57 3.70 -11.37
N GLU A 408 -24.68 3.70 -12.14
CA GLU A 408 -26.01 3.35 -11.62
C GLU A 408 -26.05 1.88 -11.13
N ASP A 409 -25.24 1.02 -11.77
CA ASP A 409 -25.01 -0.37 -11.42
C ASP A 409 -23.59 -0.80 -11.81
N ARG A 410 -23.24 -2.05 -11.50
CA ARG A 410 -21.89 -2.59 -11.77
C ARG A 410 -21.55 -2.64 -13.27
N GLU A 411 -22.52 -2.94 -14.13
CA GLU A 411 -22.31 -3.02 -15.58
C GLU A 411 -21.96 -1.63 -16.14
N GLU A 412 -22.70 -0.59 -15.74
CA GLU A 412 -22.37 0.79 -16.10
C GLU A 412 -21.04 1.24 -15.49
N CYS A 413 -20.74 0.86 -14.23
CA CYS A 413 -19.48 1.18 -13.58
C CYS A 413 -18.30 0.58 -14.34
N ILE A 414 -18.33 -0.71 -14.72
CA ILE A 414 -17.31 -1.38 -15.54
C ILE A 414 -17.13 -0.67 -16.89
N ALA A 415 -18.23 -0.40 -17.60
CA ALA A 415 -18.18 0.26 -18.90
C ALA A 415 -17.59 1.68 -18.81
N ARG A 416 -17.94 2.41 -17.76
CA ARG A 416 -17.41 3.75 -17.48
C ARG A 416 -15.95 3.73 -17.08
N SER A 417 -15.55 2.74 -16.29
CA SER A 417 -14.16 2.51 -15.87
C SER A 417 -13.25 2.24 -17.06
N LYS A 418 -13.71 1.36 -17.98
CA LYS A 418 -12.96 1.09 -19.20
C LYS A 418 -12.75 2.36 -20.02
N ARG A 419 -13.82 3.14 -20.27
CA ARG A 419 -13.71 4.43 -20.97
C ARG A 419 -12.75 5.39 -20.25
N ALA A 420 -12.83 5.49 -18.92
CA ALA A 420 -11.99 6.41 -18.16
C ALA A 420 -10.52 6.01 -18.22
N LEU A 421 -10.20 4.71 -18.10
CA LEU A 421 -8.82 4.21 -18.22
C LEU A 421 -8.28 4.36 -19.66
N GLU A 422 -9.12 4.16 -20.70
CA GLU A 422 -8.74 4.41 -22.10
C GLU A 422 -8.50 5.91 -22.41
N GLU A 423 -9.16 6.82 -21.68
CA GLU A 423 -8.95 8.27 -21.79
C GLU A 423 -7.73 8.76 -20.97
N TYR A 424 -7.25 7.96 -20.01
CA TYR A 424 -6.19 8.39 -19.10
C TYR A 424 -4.84 8.33 -19.79
N ASP A 425 -4.35 9.48 -20.25
CA ASP A 425 -3.09 9.60 -20.97
C ASP A 425 -1.96 9.95 -19.99
N ILE A 426 -1.10 8.96 -19.71
CA ILE A 426 0.13 9.10 -18.91
C ILE A 426 1.30 8.63 -19.75
N ASP A 427 2.30 9.50 -19.95
CA ASP A 427 3.52 9.19 -20.70
C ASP A 427 4.76 9.59 -19.92
N GLY A 428 5.89 8.92 -20.17
CA GLY A 428 7.16 9.10 -19.46
C GLY A 428 7.36 8.18 -18.26
N ILE A 429 6.33 7.47 -17.81
CA ILE A 429 6.38 6.52 -16.67
C ILE A 429 5.53 5.29 -17.01
N VAL A 430 6.06 4.08 -16.71
CA VAL A 430 5.27 2.85 -16.80
C VAL A 430 4.17 2.85 -15.75
N THR A 431 2.98 2.35 -16.09
CA THR A 431 1.84 2.29 -15.16
C THR A 431 1.06 0.98 -15.27
N VAL A 432 0.28 0.68 -14.25
CA VAL A 432 -0.63 -0.49 -14.20
C VAL A 432 -1.95 -0.28 -14.96
N ILE A 433 -2.15 0.83 -15.68
CA ILE A 433 -3.38 1.09 -16.47
C ILE A 433 -3.71 -0.05 -17.43
N PRO A 434 -2.76 -0.60 -18.22
CA PRO A 434 -3.02 -1.74 -19.10
C PRO A 434 -3.55 -2.97 -18.36
N PHE A 435 -3.03 -3.23 -17.16
CA PHE A 435 -3.51 -4.32 -16.31
C PHE A 435 -4.95 -4.10 -15.84
N HIS A 436 -5.32 -2.89 -15.44
CA HIS A 436 -6.69 -2.56 -15.06
C HIS A 436 -7.67 -2.76 -16.22
N LEU A 437 -7.30 -2.35 -17.44
CA LEU A 437 -8.11 -2.57 -18.65
C LEU A 437 -8.31 -4.07 -18.91
N MET A 438 -7.25 -4.87 -18.77
CA MET A 438 -7.32 -6.32 -18.89
C MET A 438 -8.29 -6.93 -17.86
N MET A 439 -8.22 -6.49 -16.60
CA MET A 439 -9.10 -7.02 -15.55
C MET A 439 -10.56 -6.68 -15.77
N LEU A 440 -10.88 -5.53 -16.37
CA LEU A 440 -12.26 -5.16 -16.72
C LEU A 440 -12.86 -6.02 -17.86
N GLU A 441 -12.05 -6.82 -18.54
CA GLU A 441 -12.48 -7.82 -19.54
C GLU A 441 -12.33 -9.26 -19.05
N ASN A 442 -11.74 -9.47 -17.86
CA ASN A 442 -11.50 -10.78 -17.30
C ASN A 442 -12.81 -11.42 -16.78
N ASP A 443 -13.11 -12.64 -17.20
CA ASP A 443 -14.36 -13.34 -16.87
C ASP A 443 -14.57 -13.52 -15.36
N ALA A 444 -13.50 -13.80 -14.59
CA ALA A 444 -13.59 -13.99 -13.15
C ALA A 444 -13.86 -12.67 -12.42
N PHE A 445 -13.24 -11.57 -12.85
CA PHE A 445 -13.50 -10.25 -12.30
C PHE A 445 -14.91 -9.77 -12.66
N VAL A 446 -15.28 -9.81 -13.94
CA VAL A 446 -16.61 -9.39 -14.43
C VAL A 446 -17.71 -10.23 -13.78
N GLY A 447 -17.50 -11.56 -13.67
CA GLY A 447 -18.41 -12.48 -13.00
C GLY A 447 -18.40 -12.44 -11.48
N SER A 448 -17.50 -11.64 -10.86
CA SER A 448 -17.30 -11.56 -9.41
C SER A 448 -17.06 -12.92 -8.75
N THR A 449 -16.29 -13.81 -9.41
CA THR A 449 -15.92 -15.14 -8.89
C THR A 449 -14.45 -15.22 -8.46
N HIS A 450 -13.68 -14.14 -8.63
CA HIS A 450 -12.32 -14.04 -8.14
C HIS A 450 -12.26 -14.03 -6.60
N THR A 451 -11.16 -14.50 -6.05
CA THR A 451 -10.88 -14.56 -4.61
C THR A 451 -9.54 -13.88 -4.30
N THR A 452 -9.16 -13.83 -3.03
CA THR A 452 -7.90 -13.19 -2.62
C THR A 452 -6.64 -13.80 -3.24
N LYS A 453 -6.71 -15.03 -3.73
CA LYS A 453 -5.59 -15.75 -4.36
C LYS A 453 -5.62 -15.73 -5.88
N TYR A 454 -6.65 -15.13 -6.46
CA TYR A 454 -6.86 -15.21 -7.90
C TYR A 454 -5.64 -14.75 -8.71
N LEU A 455 -5.07 -13.61 -8.39
CA LEU A 455 -3.89 -13.10 -9.09
C LEU A 455 -2.63 -13.94 -8.78
N ASP A 456 -2.41 -14.34 -7.54
CA ASP A 456 -1.25 -15.18 -7.18
C ASP A 456 -1.25 -16.53 -7.90
N GLU A 457 -2.43 -17.07 -8.25
CA GLU A 457 -2.59 -18.35 -8.93
C GLU A 457 -2.62 -18.24 -10.46
N THR A 458 -3.03 -17.08 -11.01
CA THR A 458 -3.35 -16.98 -12.46
C THR A 458 -2.52 -15.94 -13.21
N LEU A 459 -1.77 -15.07 -12.54
CA LEU A 459 -1.07 -13.93 -13.14
C LEU A 459 -0.21 -14.33 -14.35
N GLU A 460 0.53 -15.44 -14.25
CA GLU A 460 1.38 -15.95 -15.34
C GLU A 460 0.59 -16.39 -16.59
N GLU A 461 -0.72 -16.69 -16.43
CA GLU A 461 -1.61 -17.11 -17.53
C GLU A 461 -2.37 -15.94 -18.15
N LEU A 462 -2.36 -14.75 -17.51
CA LEU A 462 -3.07 -13.57 -17.98
C LEU A 462 -2.31 -12.90 -19.15
N PRO A 463 -3.01 -12.29 -20.13
CA PRO A 463 -2.39 -11.67 -21.32
C PRO A 463 -1.82 -10.27 -21.02
N THR A 464 -1.04 -10.13 -19.95
CA THR A 464 -0.49 -8.85 -19.48
C THR A 464 0.38 -8.16 -20.54
N GLU A 465 1.25 -8.93 -21.22
CA GLU A 465 2.10 -8.39 -22.29
C GLU A 465 1.31 -7.85 -23.50
N GLU A 466 0.17 -8.48 -23.87
CA GLU A 466 -0.67 -8.03 -24.98
C GLU A 466 -1.30 -6.66 -24.66
N TYR A 467 -1.82 -6.51 -23.43
CA TYR A 467 -2.40 -5.24 -22.97
C TYR A 467 -1.34 -4.15 -22.79
N GLN A 468 -0.15 -4.50 -22.31
CA GLN A 468 0.97 -3.56 -22.20
C GLN A 468 1.42 -3.05 -23.58
N GLN A 469 1.42 -3.90 -24.62
CA GLN A 469 1.74 -3.48 -25.99
C GLN A 469 0.62 -2.62 -26.63
N GLU A 470 -0.64 -2.81 -26.26
CA GLU A 470 -1.77 -2.07 -26.83
C GLU A 470 -2.01 -0.72 -26.11
N TYR A 471 -1.87 -0.70 -24.78
CA TYR A 471 -2.26 0.44 -23.94
C TYR A 471 -1.11 1.03 -23.11
N GLY A 472 0.07 0.43 -23.12
CA GLY A 472 1.23 0.93 -22.40
C GLY A 472 1.83 2.18 -23.05
N SER A 473 2.53 2.99 -22.27
CA SER A 473 3.26 4.16 -22.75
C SER A 473 4.41 3.75 -23.70
N GLU A 474 4.63 4.51 -24.78
CA GLU A 474 5.70 4.20 -25.75
C GLU A 474 7.12 4.27 -25.15
N THR A 475 7.28 4.95 -24.01
CA THR A 475 8.57 5.14 -23.31
C THR A 475 8.91 4.00 -22.33
N ALA A 476 8.00 3.03 -22.10
CA ALA A 476 8.27 1.85 -21.26
C ALA A 476 9.26 0.85 -21.89
N ALA A 477 9.56 0.97 -23.20
CA ALA A 477 10.63 0.19 -23.85
C ALA A 477 11.92 1.00 -23.80
N GLY A 478 12.80 0.66 -22.86
CA GLY A 478 14.11 1.30 -22.73
C GLY A 478 14.86 1.43 -24.04
N ASP A 479 14.94 2.63 -24.55
CA ASP A 479 15.87 2.98 -25.61
C ASP A 479 17.04 3.76 -24.98
N ASP A 480 18.03 3.01 -24.52
CA ASP A 480 19.36 3.48 -24.17
C ASP A 480 20.06 3.99 -25.42
N ASP A 481 19.71 5.15 -25.96
CA ASP A 481 20.54 5.95 -26.86
C ASP A 481 19.78 7.21 -27.39
N GLU A 482 19.28 8.10 -26.56
CA GLU A 482 18.98 9.45 -27.00
C GLU A 482 20.23 10.32 -26.96
N GLU A 483 20.84 10.54 -28.13
CA GLU A 483 21.88 11.59 -28.31
C GLU A 483 21.21 12.96 -28.04
N THR A 484 21.33 13.49 -26.82
CA THR A 484 21.02 14.87 -26.51
C THR A 484 21.98 15.82 -27.22
N VAL A 485 21.47 16.73 -28.02
CA VAL A 485 22.24 17.79 -28.66
C VAL A 485 22.16 19.06 -27.83
N THR A 486 23.24 19.35 -27.10
CA THR A 486 23.37 20.62 -26.36
C THR A 486 23.74 21.75 -27.32
N ARG A 487 22.98 22.83 -27.34
CA ARG A 487 23.27 24.05 -28.09
C ARG A 487 23.52 25.22 -27.15
N GLU A 488 24.73 25.81 -27.24
CA GLU A 488 25.09 27.01 -26.50
C GLU A 488 24.62 28.26 -27.25
N PHE A 489 23.87 29.12 -26.58
CA PHE A 489 23.43 30.42 -27.07
C PHE A 489 23.95 31.54 -26.18
N THR A 490 24.44 32.62 -26.79
CA THR A 490 24.70 33.84 -26.06
C THR A 490 23.56 34.83 -26.33
N ILE A 491 22.80 35.13 -25.31
CA ILE A 491 21.67 36.08 -25.38
C ILE A 491 22.05 37.39 -24.68
N GLU A 492 21.87 38.51 -25.36
CA GLU A 492 22.09 39.84 -24.76
C GLU A 492 20.76 40.53 -24.47
N VAL A 493 20.50 40.75 -23.18
CA VAL A 493 19.29 41.42 -22.70
C VAL A 493 19.69 42.68 -21.90
N ASN A 494 19.28 43.83 -22.36
CA ASN A 494 19.59 45.13 -21.71
C ASN A 494 21.09 45.37 -21.48
N GLY A 495 21.95 44.96 -22.42
CA GLY A 495 23.41 45.12 -22.34
C GLY A 495 24.12 44.14 -21.41
N LYS A 496 23.41 43.13 -20.89
CA LYS A 496 24.01 42.02 -20.16
C LYS A 496 23.98 40.77 -21.04
N ARG A 497 25.09 40.09 -21.09
CA ARG A 497 25.25 38.79 -21.80
C ARG A 497 24.94 37.64 -20.85
N PHE A 498 24.14 36.69 -21.35
CA PHE A 498 23.82 35.40 -20.70
C PHE A 498 24.27 34.30 -21.66
N GLU A 499 24.97 33.32 -21.13
CA GLU A 499 25.22 32.06 -21.83
C GLU A 499 24.08 31.12 -21.40
N VAL A 500 23.40 30.53 -22.39
CA VAL A 500 22.22 29.66 -22.19
C VAL A 500 22.50 28.39 -22.96
N ASP A 501 22.56 27.27 -22.24
CA ASP A 501 22.62 25.93 -22.80
C ASP A 501 21.21 25.43 -23.02
N LEU A 502 20.88 25.04 -24.25
CA LEU A 502 19.63 24.41 -24.63
C LEU A 502 19.93 22.95 -24.95
N GLU A 503 19.40 22.04 -24.16
CA GLU A 503 19.38 20.62 -24.46
C GLU A 503 18.14 20.31 -25.28
N GLU A 504 18.28 19.78 -26.48
CA GLU A 504 17.20 19.32 -27.35
C GLU A 504 17.35 17.81 -27.55
N SER A 505 16.27 17.03 -27.24
CA SER A 505 16.13 15.64 -27.67
C SER A 505 15.99 15.60 -29.19
N ALA A 506 16.75 14.74 -29.86
CA ALA A 506 16.75 14.67 -31.30
C ALA A 506 15.47 14.06 -31.84
N LEU A 507 14.59 14.87 -32.41
CA LEU A 507 13.48 14.39 -33.24
C LEU A 507 14.02 13.68 -34.49
N PRO A 508 13.42 12.60 -34.99
CA PRO A 508 13.90 11.87 -36.15
C PRO A 508 13.92 12.74 -37.41
N GLN A 509 15.14 13.02 -37.91
CA GLN A 509 15.34 13.85 -39.10
C GLN A 509 14.93 13.14 -40.38
N GLN A 510 13.95 13.69 -41.07
CA GLN A 510 13.84 13.49 -42.52
C GLN A 510 15.12 14.03 -43.22
N ALA A 511 15.73 13.16 -44.01
CA ALA A 511 16.99 13.39 -44.70
C ALA A 511 17.06 14.68 -45.49
N GLN A 512 18.00 15.57 -45.16
CA GLN A 512 18.61 16.51 -46.14
C GLN A 512 20.10 16.63 -45.99
N ARG A 513 20.77 16.70 -47.10
CA ARG A 513 22.19 16.54 -47.45
C ARG A 513 23.13 17.65 -46.94
N PRO A 514 24.44 17.41 -46.93
CA PRO A 514 25.45 18.03 -46.07
C PRO A 514 26.08 19.30 -46.61
N ALA A 515 26.55 20.14 -45.71
CA ALA A 515 27.65 21.07 -46.02
C ALA A 515 28.49 21.31 -44.75
N GLY A 516 29.74 21.02 -44.89
CA GLY A 516 30.87 20.83 -44.11
C GLY A 516 31.43 21.92 -43.23
N GLY A 517 32.31 21.45 -42.34
CA GLY A 517 33.59 22.12 -42.03
C GLY A 517 33.84 22.58 -40.63
N GLY A 518 34.62 21.80 -39.87
CA GLY A 518 35.82 22.28 -39.17
C GLY A 518 35.73 22.68 -37.71
N GLY A 519 36.14 21.79 -36.82
CA GLY A 519 37.46 21.88 -36.22
C GLY A 519 37.57 22.36 -34.78
N GLY A 520 37.91 21.45 -33.86
CA GLY A 520 38.96 21.63 -32.83
C GLY A 520 38.52 22.12 -31.45
N GLY A 521 38.50 21.22 -30.49
CA GLY A 521 39.57 20.94 -29.59
C GLY A 521 39.48 21.48 -28.18
N GLY A 522 39.34 20.59 -27.17
CA GLY A 522 40.21 20.60 -26.00
C GLY A 522 39.63 21.10 -24.67
N GLY A 523 39.34 20.20 -23.78
CA GLY A 523 40.06 20.03 -22.50
C GLY A 523 39.49 20.63 -21.25
N GLY A 524 39.00 19.81 -20.37
CA GLY A 524 39.65 19.55 -19.09
C GLY A 524 39.07 20.10 -17.80
N GLY A 525 38.63 19.20 -16.93
CA GLY A 525 38.92 19.26 -15.49
C GLY A 525 37.94 20.08 -14.65
N GLY A 526 37.24 19.48 -13.73
CA GLY A 526 37.61 18.83 -12.57
C GLY A 526 36.95 19.44 -11.34
N SER A 527 36.27 18.63 -10.54
CA SER A 527 36.50 18.46 -9.10
C SER A 527 35.62 19.20 -8.10
N SER A 528 34.88 18.38 -7.38
CA SER A 528 34.83 18.19 -5.91
C SER A 528 34.04 19.25 -5.16
N GLY A 529 33.26 18.89 -4.19
CA GLY A 529 33.13 17.98 -3.12
C GLY A 529 32.08 18.54 -2.20
N GLY A 530 31.37 17.80 -1.48
CA GLY A 530 31.54 17.10 -0.23
C GLY A 530 30.58 17.73 0.74
N GLY A 531 29.93 17.08 1.63
CA GLY A 531 30.01 15.80 2.22
C GLY A 531 29.27 15.79 3.53
N GLY A 532 29.01 14.61 4.03
CA GLY A 532 28.77 14.22 5.41
C GLY A 532 27.31 13.83 5.69
N GLY A 533 26.98 12.64 6.08
CA GLY A 533 27.73 11.48 6.46
C GLY A 533 26.93 10.73 7.53
N GLY A 534 26.11 9.75 7.16
CA GLY A 534 25.74 8.60 7.96
C GLY A 534 26.61 7.46 7.44
N ALA A 535 27.09 6.57 8.27
CA ALA A 535 27.96 5.49 7.86
C ALA A 535 27.11 4.49 7.05
N SER A 536 27.15 4.61 5.72
CA SER A 536 26.73 3.55 4.83
C SER A 536 27.64 2.35 5.03
N PRO A 537 27.13 1.11 4.94
CA PRO A 537 27.97 -0.07 4.99
C PRO A 537 29.03 0.02 3.90
N SER A 538 30.29 -0.24 4.25
CA SER A 538 31.43 -0.17 3.33
C SER A 538 32.15 -1.50 3.32
N VAL A 539 32.22 -2.15 2.16
CA VAL A 539 32.95 -3.38 1.96
C VAL A 539 34.41 -3.11 1.75
N SER A 540 35.25 -3.96 2.35
CA SER A 540 36.70 -3.91 2.25
C SER A 540 37.31 -5.13 1.56
N ALA A 541 36.54 -6.20 1.36
CA ALA A 541 36.97 -7.43 0.71
C ALA A 541 37.03 -7.28 -0.83
N GLU A 542 37.95 -8.04 -1.46
CA GLU A 542 37.96 -8.20 -2.93
C GLU A 542 36.97 -9.34 -3.27
N GLY A 543 35.95 -9.05 -4.09
CA GLY A 543 34.92 -10.00 -4.49
C GLY A 543 33.77 -9.31 -5.21
N GLU A 544 32.78 -10.07 -5.65
CA GLU A 544 31.57 -9.57 -6.26
C GLU A 544 30.56 -9.21 -5.15
N VAL A 545 30.02 -7.99 -5.19
CA VAL A 545 29.20 -7.44 -4.11
C VAL A 545 27.73 -7.66 -4.44
N VAL A 546 27.00 -8.30 -3.55
CA VAL A 546 25.53 -8.35 -3.58
C VAL A 546 25.00 -7.13 -2.84
N ASN A 547 24.25 -6.30 -3.54
CA ASN A 547 23.69 -5.06 -3.03
C ASN A 547 22.19 -5.21 -2.73
N ALA A 548 21.65 -4.33 -1.90
CA ALA A 548 20.22 -4.23 -1.66
C ALA A 548 19.50 -3.77 -2.93
N GLU A 549 18.54 -4.56 -3.39
CA GLU A 549 17.71 -4.20 -4.55
C GLU A 549 16.68 -3.10 -4.20
N MET A 550 16.34 -2.97 -2.92
CA MET A 550 15.39 -2.00 -2.40
C MET A 550 15.75 -1.57 -0.98
N GLN A 551 15.20 -0.44 -0.56
CA GLN A 551 15.33 0.04 0.82
C GLN A 551 14.52 -0.84 1.77
N GLY A 552 15.10 -1.22 2.93
CA GLY A 552 14.39 -2.02 3.93
C GLY A 552 15.19 -2.20 5.22
N THR A 553 14.75 -3.13 6.05
CA THR A 553 15.42 -3.53 7.29
C THR A 553 15.85 -5.00 7.18
N ILE A 554 17.09 -5.32 7.53
CA ILE A 554 17.57 -6.70 7.56
C ILE A 554 16.87 -7.43 8.70
N LEU A 555 16.06 -8.44 8.38
CA LEU A 555 15.38 -9.26 9.38
C LEU A 555 16.25 -10.43 9.85
N GLU A 556 16.91 -11.11 8.91
CA GLU A 556 17.65 -12.33 9.18
C GLU A 556 18.88 -12.43 8.28
N LEU A 557 20.01 -12.89 8.85
CA LEU A 557 21.22 -13.21 8.12
C LEU A 557 21.36 -14.71 8.04
N ASN A 558 21.27 -15.27 6.82
CA ASN A 558 21.34 -16.73 6.58
C ASN A 558 22.76 -17.23 6.28
N VAL A 559 23.74 -16.33 6.17
CA VAL A 559 25.12 -16.66 5.87
C VAL A 559 26.10 -15.93 6.79
N ALA A 560 27.27 -16.51 6.98
CA ALA A 560 28.38 -15.95 7.73
C ALA A 560 29.67 -15.97 6.89
N GLU A 561 30.65 -15.14 7.25
CA GLU A 561 31.95 -15.14 6.60
C GLU A 561 32.59 -16.54 6.60
N GLY A 562 32.92 -17.01 5.41
CA GLY A 562 33.52 -18.33 5.15
C GLY A 562 32.55 -19.41 4.70
N ASP A 563 31.27 -19.14 4.62
CA ASP A 563 30.29 -20.09 4.09
C ASP A 563 30.39 -20.21 2.56
N GLU A 564 30.19 -21.44 2.05
CA GLU A 564 30.06 -21.71 0.61
C GLU A 564 28.58 -21.64 0.22
N VAL A 565 28.23 -20.79 -0.74
CA VAL A 565 26.86 -20.62 -1.26
C VAL A 565 26.79 -20.97 -2.74
N GLY A 566 25.65 -21.49 -3.17
CA GLY A 566 25.30 -21.75 -4.57
C GLY A 566 24.43 -20.64 -5.14
N SER A 567 24.36 -20.52 -6.47
CA SER A 567 23.39 -19.64 -7.11
C SER A 567 21.95 -20.02 -6.72
N GLY A 568 21.17 -19.06 -6.22
CA GLY A 568 19.83 -19.24 -5.69
C GLY A 568 19.74 -19.50 -4.19
N ASP A 569 20.87 -19.61 -3.47
CA ASP A 569 20.84 -19.74 -2.01
C ASP A 569 20.50 -18.37 -1.37
N VAL A 570 19.63 -18.37 -0.37
CA VAL A 570 19.21 -17.16 0.34
C VAL A 570 20.32 -16.70 1.28
N LEU A 571 20.83 -15.49 1.04
CA LEU A 571 21.89 -14.87 1.82
C LEU A 571 21.37 -14.18 3.09
N LEU A 572 20.26 -13.45 2.95
CA LEU A 572 19.61 -12.74 4.03
C LEU A 572 18.16 -12.43 3.66
N VAL A 573 17.36 -11.99 4.64
CA VAL A 573 15.98 -11.56 4.46
C VAL A 573 15.88 -10.07 4.73
N LEU A 574 15.36 -9.32 3.76
CA LEU A 574 15.13 -7.89 3.82
C LEU A 574 13.62 -7.61 3.98
N GLU A 575 13.21 -6.93 5.03
CA GLU A 575 11.84 -6.41 5.15
C GLU A 575 11.75 -5.05 4.44
N ALA A 576 10.95 -4.99 3.39
CA ALA A 576 10.60 -3.77 2.70
C ALA A 576 9.07 -3.68 2.58
N MET A 577 8.48 -2.55 2.95
CA MET A 577 7.02 -2.32 2.87
C MET A 577 6.15 -3.38 3.58
N LYS A 578 6.60 -3.90 4.73
CA LYS A 578 5.98 -5.01 5.49
C LYS A 578 5.99 -6.36 4.77
N MET A 579 6.84 -6.52 3.76
CA MET A 579 7.09 -7.79 3.07
C MET A 579 8.51 -8.25 3.31
N GLU A 580 8.67 -9.54 3.55
CA GLU A 580 9.98 -10.19 3.65
C GLU A 580 10.44 -10.57 2.25
N ASN A 581 11.60 -10.06 1.83
CA ASN A 581 12.20 -10.35 0.54
C ASN A 581 13.50 -11.10 0.75
N ASP A 582 13.58 -12.29 0.15
CA ASP A 582 14.80 -13.10 0.17
C ASP A 582 15.84 -12.49 -0.78
N VAL A 583 16.98 -12.07 -0.25
CA VAL A 583 18.14 -11.69 -1.07
C VAL A 583 18.94 -12.95 -1.36
N VAL A 584 19.00 -13.35 -2.62
CA VAL A 584 19.62 -14.60 -3.06
C VAL A 584 20.98 -14.37 -3.72
N ALA A 585 21.85 -15.37 -3.66
CA ALA A 585 23.11 -15.34 -4.39
C ALA A 585 22.86 -15.51 -5.89
N GLU A 586 23.26 -14.54 -6.71
CA GLU A 586 23.16 -14.64 -8.18
C GLU A 586 24.12 -15.69 -8.76
N PHE A 587 25.23 -15.94 -8.08
CA PHE A 587 26.25 -16.93 -8.46
C PHE A 587 26.80 -17.63 -7.23
N GLY A 588 27.40 -18.82 -7.43
CA GLY A 588 28.01 -19.59 -6.34
C GLY A 588 29.40 -19.05 -5.99
N GLY A 589 29.70 -18.97 -4.68
CA GLY A 589 31.00 -18.48 -4.19
C GLY A 589 31.18 -18.71 -2.70
N THR A 590 32.23 -18.14 -2.13
CA THR A 590 32.47 -18.14 -0.67
C THR A 590 32.19 -16.75 -0.12
N VAL A 591 31.40 -16.63 0.93
CA VAL A 591 31.14 -15.37 1.61
C VAL A 591 32.44 -14.83 2.24
N THR A 592 32.92 -13.70 1.72
CA THR A 592 34.16 -13.07 2.20
C THR A 592 33.92 -11.95 3.20
N GLU A 593 32.79 -11.27 3.12
CA GLU A 593 32.38 -10.22 4.05
C GLU A 593 30.86 -10.14 4.10
N VAL A 594 30.28 -9.96 5.31
CA VAL A 594 28.89 -9.60 5.53
C VAL A 594 28.88 -8.17 6.03
N ALA A 595 28.36 -7.23 5.22
CA ALA A 595 28.48 -5.79 5.45
C ALA A 595 27.35 -5.21 6.32
N VAL A 596 26.38 -6.02 6.71
CA VAL A 596 25.16 -5.61 7.44
C VAL A 596 24.92 -6.46 8.67
N GLU A 597 24.10 -5.97 9.60
CA GLU A 597 23.69 -6.67 10.83
C GLU A 597 22.15 -6.81 10.86
N GLU A 598 21.63 -7.83 11.57
CA GLU A 598 20.19 -7.99 11.80
C GLU A 598 19.61 -6.75 12.50
N GLY A 599 18.47 -6.27 12.04
CA GLY A 599 17.83 -5.04 12.50
C GLY A 599 18.40 -3.75 11.88
N GLN A 600 19.42 -3.86 11.02
CA GLN A 600 19.98 -2.71 10.31
C GLN A 600 19.09 -2.30 9.14
N SER A 601 18.82 -1.01 9.01
CA SER A 601 18.19 -0.45 7.82
C SER A 601 19.22 -0.20 6.74
N VAL A 602 18.89 -0.57 5.50
CA VAL A 602 19.71 -0.40 4.31
C VAL A 602 18.94 0.37 3.25
N ASP A 603 19.66 1.12 2.43
CA ASP A 603 19.10 1.80 1.25
C ASP A 603 19.37 0.97 -0.01
N GLN A 604 18.61 1.20 -1.08
CA GLN A 604 18.84 0.56 -2.37
C GLN A 604 20.29 0.84 -2.86
N GLY A 605 20.99 -0.22 -3.22
CA GLY A 605 22.38 -0.15 -3.64
C GLY A 605 23.40 -0.26 -2.51
N ASP A 606 22.99 -0.31 -1.25
CA ASP A 606 23.91 -0.57 -0.14
C ASP A 606 24.49 -1.99 -0.23
N PRO A 607 25.80 -2.17 0.00
CA PRO A 607 26.43 -3.49 -0.03
C PRO A 607 25.96 -4.35 1.14
N LEU A 608 25.51 -5.57 0.86
CA LEU A 608 25.01 -6.54 1.83
C LEU A 608 26.02 -7.64 2.12
N VAL A 609 26.46 -8.34 1.08
CA VAL A 609 27.37 -9.50 1.18
C VAL A 609 28.39 -9.44 0.05
N VAL A 610 29.63 -9.88 0.31
CA VAL A 610 30.68 -10.03 -0.73
C VAL A 610 30.99 -11.50 -0.93
N LEU A 611 30.92 -11.95 -2.17
CA LEU A 611 31.21 -13.32 -2.60
C LEU A 611 32.49 -13.37 -3.44
N ASP A 612 33.34 -14.43 -3.25
CA ASP A 612 34.60 -14.66 -4.03
C ASP A 612 34.51 -15.96 -4.84
#